data_549269172acf7791c13a9511c5cd1e49
#
_entry.id   549269172acf7791c13a9511c5cd1e49
#
_cell.length_a   1.000
_cell.length_b   1.000
_cell.length_c   1.000
_cell.angle_alpha   90.00
_cell.angle_beta   90.00
_cell.angle_gamma   90.00
#
_symmetry.space_group_name_H-M   'P 1'
#
loop_
_entity.id
_entity.type
_entity.pdbx_description
1 polymer ?
#
loop_
_entity_poly.entity_id
_entity_poly.type
_entity_poly.pdbx_seq_one_letter_code
_entity_poly.pdbx_strand_id
1 'polypeptide(L)'
;MDAKQVWRAALGELQVSLSPANYETWLRDTELVDVDEQLFRIAVPNGFTKDWLETRYRSLISQTLARIVGYSVQVEFAVAAAQETASVEAVGTAGPTTRARASSSGGNAQPVRLEPTRVGGEGGITNLNPRYTFSNFIVGSANRLAHAASLSVAERPGHAYNPLFLYGGVGLGKTHLMHAIGNQVIARYPRKRVVYATSEKFTNEFITSIQQGKIDDFRARYRRIDLLLIDDIQFIADKERTQEEFFHTFNTIHEDGKQIVLSSDRPPKAILTLEERLRSRFEWGLIADLTAPDLETRIAILRAKAEEGAVPIASDVVEFIARKVVSNIRELEGALNRVVAFSSMGATAISIELAQAVLSNVLYNPKKRQVTPERIARVVSDYYSVPIDVLQGQKRDKATVMPRQIAMFLMRAETDVSLLRIGAELGGRDHSTVLHACDKINREVAVNDDLRREIAAVRELIYAD
;
A
#
# COMPACT_ATOMS: atom_id res chain seq x y z
N MET A 1 -36.98 -14.54 -5.83
CA MET A 1 -36.03 -14.02 -6.84
C MET A 1 -34.95 -15.07 -7.06
N ASP A 2 -34.51 -15.27 -8.30
CA ASP A 2 -33.39 -16.18 -8.55
C ASP A 2 -32.11 -15.60 -7.89
N ALA A 3 -31.45 -16.42 -7.09
CA ALA A 3 -30.27 -16.00 -6.33
C ALA A 3 -29.17 -15.40 -7.24
N LYS A 4 -29.03 -15.92 -8.46
CA LYS A 4 -28.11 -15.40 -9.48
C LYS A 4 -28.51 -13.99 -10.00
N GLN A 5 -29.80 -13.69 -10.04
CA GLN A 5 -30.27 -12.35 -10.43
C GLN A 5 -30.00 -11.33 -9.33
N VAL A 6 -30.19 -11.71 -8.06
CA VAL A 6 -29.88 -10.86 -6.91
C VAL A 6 -28.38 -10.49 -6.89
N TRP A 7 -27.50 -11.47 -7.14
CA TRP A 7 -26.06 -11.21 -7.18
C TRP A 7 -25.66 -10.31 -8.35
N ARG A 8 -26.23 -10.52 -9.54
CA ARG A 8 -25.98 -9.63 -10.68
C ARG A 8 -26.42 -8.19 -10.42
N ALA A 9 -27.57 -8.02 -9.77
CA ALA A 9 -28.04 -6.69 -9.37
C ALA A 9 -27.09 -6.05 -8.35
N ALA A 10 -26.63 -6.82 -7.37
CA ALA A 10 -25.64 -6.36 -6.39
C ALA A 10 -24.30 -5.98 -7.04
N LEU A 11 -23.79 -6.77 -7.98
CA LEU A 11 -22.59 -6.45 -8.75
C LEU A 11 -22.77 -5.14 -9.55
N GLY A 12 -23.94 -4.90 -10.16
CA GLY A 12 -24.23 -3.63 -10.86
C GLY A 12 -24.16 -2.41 -9.94
N GLU A 13 -24.72 -2.49 -8.72
CA GLU A 13 -24.64 -1.41 -7.73
C GLU A 13 -23.21 -1.24 -7.17
N LEU A 14 -22.50 -2.35 -6.92
CA LEU A 14 -21.11 -2.32 -6.45
C LEU A 14 -20.16 -1.74 -7.51
N GLN A 15 -20.45 -1.96 -8.79
CA GLN A 15 -19.67 -1.38 -9.90
C GLN A 15 -19.77 0.16 -9.93
N VAL A 16 -20.92 0.71 -9.54
CA VAL A 16 -21.10 2.17 -9.41
C VAL A 16 -20.47 2.73 -8.14
N SER A 17 -20.45 1.94 -7.06
CA SER A 17 -19.96 2.36 -5.74
C SER A 17 -18.45 2.23 -5.56
N LEU A 18 -17.80 1.41 -6.40
CA LEU A 18 -16.35 1.12 -6.33
C LEU A 18 -15.63 1.74 -7.53
N SER A 19 -14.32 1.95 -7.36
CA SER A 19 -13.50 2.33 -8.53
C SER A 19 -13.49 1.17 -9.55
N PRO A 20 -13.44 1.47 -10.87
CA PRO A 20 -13.42 0.43 -11.91
C PRO A 20 -12.31 -0.61 -11.69
N ALA A 21 -11.12 -0.18 -11.25
CA ALA A 21 -10.01 -1.07 -10.95
C ALA A 21 -10.31 -2.04 -9.79
N ASN A 22 -10.97 -1.57 -8.73
CA ASN A 22 -11.33 -2.43 -7.59
C ASN A 22 -12.44 -3.41 -7.94
N TYR A 23 -13.43 -2.99 -8.72
CA TYR A 23 -14.48 -3.87 -9.19
C TYR A 23 -13.94 -4.98 -10.09
N GLU A 24 -13.13 -4.62 -11.10
CA GLU A 24 -12.55 -5.59 -12.04
C GLU A 24 -11.61 -6.59 -11.36
N THR A 25 -10.85 -6.14 -10.36
CA THR A 25 -9.86 -7.00 -9.69
C THR A 25 -10.48 -7.95 -8.67
N TRP A 26 -11.54 -7.53 -7.98
CA TRP A 26 -12.01 -8.25 -6.79
C TRP A 26 -13.41 -8.86 -6.89
N LEU A 27 -14.29 -8.27 -7.71
CA LEU A 27 -15.71 -8.66 -7.75
C LEU A 27 -16.15 -9.27 -9.07
N ARG A 28 -15.50 -8.94 -10.17
CA ARG A 28 -15.88 -9.39 -11.50
C ARG A 28 -16.01 -10.91 -11.61
N ASP A 29 -15.04 -11.64 -11.06
CA ASP A 29 -14.93 -13.10 -11.17
C ASP A 29 -15.52 -13.79 -9.91
N THR A 30 -16.49 -13.18 -9.24
CA THR A 30 -17.19 -13.76 -8.11
C THR A 30 -18.57 -14.23 -8.50
N GLU A 31 -18.98 -15.38 -7.95
CA GLU A 31 -20.30 -15.95 -8.20
C GLU A 31 -21.02 -16.31 -6.90
N LEU A 32 -22.34 -16.13 -6.87
CA LEU A 32 -23.15 -16.60 -5.77
C LEU A 32 -23.40 -18.10 -5.93
N VAL A 33 -22.92 -18.88 -4.97
CA VAL A 33 -23.00 -20.34 -4.97
C VAL A 33 -24.27 -20.84 -4.31
N ASP A 34 -24.60 -20.25 -3.17
CA ASP A 34 -25.69 -20.74 -2.32
C ASP A 34 -26.30 -19.59 -1.48
N VAL A 35 -27.57 -19.73 -1.15
CA VAL A 35 -28.30 -18.84 -0.25
C VAL A 35 -29.07 -19.68 0.72
N ASP A 36 -28.69 -19.62 2.00
CA ASP A 36 -29.37 -20.30 3.10
C ASP A 36 -29.96 -19.25 4.04
N GLU A 37 -31.29 -19.11 4.00
CA GLU A 37 -32.07 -18.11 4.73
C GLU A 37 -31.54 -16.66 4.58
N GLN A 38 -30.60 -16.25 5.44
CA GLN A 38 -29.98 -14.92 5.44
C GLN A 38 -28.48 -14.96 5.09
N LEU A 39 -27.90 -16.14 4.87
CA LEU A 39 -26.49 -16.35 4.58
C LEU A 39 -26.27 -16.51 3.06
N PHE A 40 -25.53 -15.59 2.48
CA PHE A 40 -25.14 -15.58 1.07
C PHE A 40 -23.71 -16.07 0.94
N ARG A 41 -23.51 -17.22 0.29
CA ARG A 41 -22.19 -17.81 0.02
C ARG A 41 -21.72 -17.41 -1.36
N ILE A 42 -20.63 -16.64 -1.40
CA ILE A 42 -20.04 -16.10 -2.63
C ILE A 42 -18.75 -16.85 -2.92
N ALA A 43 -18.68 -17.49 -4.10
CA ALA A 43 -17.45 -18.09 -4.58
C ALA A 43 -16.48 -17.01 -5.06
N VAL A 44 -15.22 -17.17 -4.69
CA VAL A 44 -14.12 -16.31 -5.08
C VAL A 44 -12.98 -17.12 -5.68
N PRO A 45 -12.17 -16.57 -6.61
CA PRO A 45 -11.19 -17.33 -7.38
C PRO A 45 -10.01 -17.87 -6.54
N ASN A 46 -9.68 -17.25 -5.41
CA ASN A 46 -8.55 -17.66 -4.56
C ASN A 46 -8.67 -17.15 -3.13
N GLY A 47 -7.81 -17.68 -2.24
CA GLY A 47 -7.79 -17.32 -0.82
C GLY A 47 -7.44 -15.85 -0.56
N PHE A 48 -6.61 -15.24 -1.39
CA PHE A 48 -6.26 -13.84 -1.25
C PHE A 48 -7.45 -12.92 -1.54
N THR A 49 -8.24 -13.22 -2.56
CA THR A 49 -9.50 -12.51 -2.86
C THR A 49 -10.50 -12.68 -1.72
N LYS A 50 -10.59 -13.90 -1.12
CA LYS A 50 -11.42 -14.15 0.05
C LYS A 50 -11.06 -13.21 1.20
N ASP A 51 -9.81 -13.25 1.66
CA ASP A 51 -9.34 -12.46 2.81
C ASP A 51 -9.52 -10.95 2.60
N TRP A 52 -9.29 -10.50 1.35
CA TRP A 52 -9.46 -9.10 0.97
C TRP A 52 -10.91 -8.64 1.01
N LEU A 53 -11.84 -9.44 0.43
CA LEU A 53 -13.27 -9.13 0.42
C LEU A 53 -13.86 -9.21 1.83
N GLU A 54 -13.45 -10.19 2.65
CA GLU A 54 -13.87 -10.32 4.04
C GLU A 54 -13.46 -9.11 4.88
N THR A 55 -12.22 -8.65 4.71
CA THR A 55 -11.67 -7.58 5.57
C THR A 55 -12.18 -6.20 5.15
N ARG A 56 -12.34 -5.95 3.84
CA ARG A 56 -12.53 -4.59 3.34
C ARG A 56 -13.91 -4.31 2.77
N TYR A 57 -14.57 -5.30 2.19
CA TYR A 57 -15.83 -5.08 1.45
C TYR A 57 -17.02 -5.87 1.99
N ARG A 58 -16.86 -6.73 2.99
CA ARG A 58 -17.93 -7.53 3.58
C ARG A 58 -19.12 -6.68 4.01
N SER A 59 -18.88 -5.58 4.73
CA SER A 59 -19.92 -4.66 5.19
C SER A 59 -20.65 -3.99 4.03
N LEU A 60 -19.94 -3.52 3.00
CA LEU A 60 -20.51 -2.89 1.83
C LEU A 60 -21.36 -3.88 1.02
N ILE A 61 -20.86 -5.09 0.81
CA ILE A 61 -21.57 -6.15 0.09
C ILE A 61 -22.83 -6.57 0.85
N SER A 62 -22.74 -6.79 2.17
CA SER A 62 -23.90 -7.08 3.01
C SER A 62 -24.97 -6.00 2.95
N GLN A 63 -24.59 -4.73 3.03
CA GLN A 63 -25.51 -3.60 2.94
C GLN A 63 -26.18 -3.51 1.56
N THR A 64 -25.42 -3.72 0.48
CA THR A 64 -25.94 -3.69 -0.89
C THR A 64 -26.93 -4.83 -1.10
N LEU A 65 -26.59 -6.04 -0.67
CA LEU A 65 -27.51 -7.19 -0.75
C LEU A 65 -28.76 -6.96 0.11
N ALA A 66 -28.62 -6.49 1.34
CA ALA A 66 -29.75 -6.21 2.23
C ALA A 66 -30.74 -5.19 1.61
N ARG A 67 -30.22 -4.18 0.90
CA ARG A 67 -31.06 -3.20 0.19
C ARG A 67 -31.85 -3.81 -0.98
N ILE A 68 -31.25 -4.77 -1.69
CA ILE A 68 -31.88 -5.44 -2.83
C ILE A 68 -32.94 -6.45 -2.38
N VAL A 69 -32.65 -7.22 -1.32
CA VAL A 69 -33.56 -8.28 -0.85
C VAL A 69 -34.56 -7.80 0.20
N GLY A 70 -34.32 -6.65 0.84
CA GLY A 70 -35.25 -6.05 1.82
C GLY A 70 -35.14 -6.58 3.26
N TYR A 71 -34.14 -7.40 3.56
CA TYR A 71 -33.86 -7.91 4.91
C TYR A 71 -32.34 -7.96 5.18
N SER A 72 -31.95 -8.15 6.46
CA SER A 72 -30.53 -8.23 6.85
C SER A 72 -29.87 -9.48 6.28
N VAL A 73 -28.67 -9.33 5.68
CA VAL A 73 -27.94 -10.39 5.00
C VAL A 73 -26.57 -10.56 5.64
N GLN A 74 -26.18 -11.82 5.85
CA GLN A 74 -24.81 -12.22 6.18
C GLN A 74 -24.12 -12.74 4.92
N VAL A 75 -22.82 -12.42 4.77
CA VAL A 75 -22.02 -12.82 3.61
C VAL A 75 -20.86 -13.68 4.08
N GLU A 76 -20.69 -14.81 3.41
CA GLU A 76 -19.58 -15.74 3.58
C GLU A 76 -18.88 -15.93 2.23
N PHE A 77 -17.54 -15.88 2.21
CA PHE A 77 -16.77 -16.11 0.99
C PHE A 77 -16.14 -17.51 1.02
N ALA A 78 -16.31 -18.27 -0.05
CA ALA A 78 -15.72 -19.59 -0.25
C ALA A 78 -14.81 -19.59 -1.47
N VAL A 79 -13.65 -20.23 -1.40
CA VAL A 79 -12.77 -20.38 -2.56
C VAL A 79 -13.38 -21.44 -3.49
N ALA A 80 -13.60 -21.10 -4.77
CA ALA A 80 -14.08 -22.02 -5.78
C ALA A 80 -13.07 -23.18 -5.95
N ALA A 81 -13.52 -24.42 -5.67
CA ALA A 81 -12.73 -25.59 -6.01
C ALA A 81 -12.62 -25.68 -7.55
N ALA A 82 -11.42 -25.78 -8.07
CA ALA A 82 -11.19 -25.97 -9.51
C ALA A 82 -11.98 -27.20 -9.98
N GLN A 83 -12.99 -26.98 -10.81
CA GLN A 83 -13.65 -28.08 -11.53
C GLN A 83 -12.72 -28.52 -12.64
N GLU A 84 -12.05 -29.64 -12.41
CA GLU A 84 -11.48 -30.44 -13.50
C GLU A 84 -12.62 -30.97 -14.36
N THR A 85 -12.72 -30.49 -15.56
CA THR A 85 -13.52 -31.12 -16.63
C THR A 85 -12.85 -32.41 -17.08
N ALA A 86 -13.34 -33.52 -16.61
CA ALA A 86 -13.11 -34.82 -17.27
C ALA A 86 -14.45 -35.49 -17.48
N SER A 87 -14.95 -35.38 -18.69
CA SER A 87 -15.90 -36.33 -19.26
C SER A 87 -15.12 -37.60 -19.67
N VAL A 88 -15.51 -38.76 -19.20
CA VAL A 88 -15.63 -40.01 -19.98
C VAL A 88 -16.40 -41.05 -19.16
N GLU A 89 -17.21 -41.78 -19.88
CA GLU A 89 -18.30 -42.69 -19.61
C GLU A 89 -18.04 -43.87 -18.67
N ALA A 90 -19.17 -44.33 -18.18
CA ALA A 90 -19.38 -45.54 -17.38
C ALA A 90 -19.06 -46.85 -18.10
N VAL A 91 -18.73 -47.89 -17.37
CA VAL A 91 -19.36 -49.23 -17.35
C VAL A 91 -18.79 -50.11 -16.24
N GLY A 92 -19.58 -50.51 -15.34
CA GLY A 92 -20.00 -51.82 -14.87
C GLY A 92 -19.10 -52.68 -13.98
N THR A 93 -19.73 -53.09 -12.86
CA THR A 93 -19.78 -54.39 -12.18
C THR A 93 -18.78 -54.73 -11.05
N ALA A 94 -19.43 -54.85 -9.90
CA ALA A 94 -19.31 -55.93 -8.88
C ALA A 94 -17.97 -56.25 -8.17
N GLY A 95 -18.03 -56.12 -6.82
CA GLY A 95 -17.05 -56.65 -5.86
C GLY A 95 -17.00 -58.18 -5.73
N PRO A 96 -16.59 -58.82 -4.62
CA PRO A 96 -15.93 -58.32 -3.41
C PRO A 96 -14.69 -59.18 -2.96
N THR A 97 -14.13 -58.84 -1.78
CA THR A 97 -13.38 -59.69 -0.81
C THR A 97 -11.87 -59.91 -0.94
N THR A 98 -11.21 -59.69 0.13
CA THR A 98 -10.39 -60.42 1.10
C THR A 98 -8.92 -60.01 1.21
N ARG A 99 -8.60 -59.71 2.49
CA ARG A 99 -7.34 -59.81 3.22
C ARG A 99 -6.13 -60.47 2.54
N ALA A 100 -4.95 -59.83 2.63
CA ALA A 100 -3.78 -60.48 3.27
C ALA A 100 -2.65 -59.43 3.49
N ARG A 101 -1.95 -59.63 4.62
CA ARG A 101 -0.72 -58.97 5.07
C ARG A 101 0.46 -59.35 4.17
N ALA A 102 1.36 -58.36 3.91
CA ALA A 102 2.80 -58.62 4.04
C ALA A 102 3.59 -57.31 3.91
N SER A 103 4.55 -57.18 4.79
CA SER A 103 5.57 -56.16 4.94
C SER A 103 6.56 -56.10 3.77
N SER A 104 6.96 -54.91 3.32
CA SER A 104 8.36 -54.68 2.95
C SER A 104 8.63 -53.16 2.75
N SER A 105 9.71 -52.75 3.32
CA SER A 105 10.42 -51.48 3.26
C SER A 105 10.63 -50.92 1.85
N GLY A 106 10.38 -49.60 1.69
CA GLY A 106 10.76 -48.85 0.50
C GLY A 106 10.57 -47.37 0.76
N GLY A 107 11.65 -46.69 1.02
CA GLY A 107 11.64 -45.25 1.29
C GLY A 107 11.08 -44.46 0.12
N ASN A 108 10.11 -43.62 0.43
CA ASN A 108 9.67 -42.58 -0.49
C ASN A 108 9.67 -41.25 0.29
N ALA A 109 10.57 -40.39 -0.12
CA ALA A 109 10.68 -39.05 0.43
C ALA A 109 9.41 -38.27 0.09
N GLN A 110 8.59 -38.02 1.11
CA GLN A 110 7.53 -37.05 1.03
C GLN A 110 8.12 -35.65 1.06
N PRO A 111 7.59 -34.66 0.29
CA PRO A 111 8.00 -33.29 0.43
C PRO A 111 7.59 -32.80 1.81
N VAL A 112 8.58 -32.36 2.58
CA VAL A 112 8.39 -31.74 3.88
C VAL A 112 7.56 -30.48 3.69
N ARG A 113 6.30 -30.59 4.10
CA ARG A 113 5.42 -29.43 4.29
C ARG A 113 5.98 -28.69 5.50
N LEU A 114 6.73 -27.62 5.25
CA LEU A 114 7.13 -26.69 6.30
C LEU A 114 5.87 -26.01 6.84
N GLU A 115 5.32 -26.58 7.90
CA GLU A 115 4.39 -25.86 8.75
C GLU A 115 5.13 -24.67 9.36
N PRO A 116 4.52 -23.48 9.45
CA PRO A 116 5.15 -22.35 10.11
C PRO A 116 5.35 -22.74 11.58
N THR A 117 6.60 -22.92 11.95
CA THR A 117 7.01 -23.18 13.33
C THR A 117 6.50 -22.02 14.20
N ARG A 118 5.40 -22.25 14.91
CA ARG A 118 5.00 -21.39 16.02
C ARG A 118 6.07 -21.50 17.09
N VAL A 119 7.02 -20.58 17.07
CA VAL A 119 7.87 -20.33 18.23
C VAL A 119 6.96 -19.65 19.27
N GLY A 120 6.27 -20.47 20.02
CA GLY A 120 5.46 -20.06 21.15
C GLY A 120 6.36 -19.79 22.35
N GLY A 121 6.80 -18.54 22.49
CA GLY A 121 7.18 -17.96 23.77
C GLY A 121 6.03 -17.04 24.17
N GLU A 122 5.48 -17.19 25.35
CA GLU A 122 4.55 -16.25 25.96
C GLU A 122 5.21 -14.88 26.02
N GLY A 123 4.77 -13.93 25.18
CA GLY A 123 5.23 -12.55 25.24
C GLY A 123 5.70 -11.97 23.90
N GLY A 124 4.78 -11.50 23.08
CA GLY A 124 5.10 -10.60 21.98
C GLY A 124 4.54 -11.04 20.64
N ILE A 125 3.48 -10.40 20.21
CA ILE A 125 2.94 -10.56 18.86
C ILE A 125 3.91 -9.84 17.91
N THR A 126 4.91 -10.57 17.42
CA THR A 126 5.78 -10.09 16.35
C THR A 126 5.13 -10.39 15.00
N ASN A 127 4.46 -9.40 14.41
CA ASN A 127 3.98 -9.47 13.02
C ASN A 127 5.14 -9.15 12.04
N LEU A 128 6.32 -9.74 12.26
CA LEU A 128 7.45 -9.57 11.37
C LEU A 128 7.33 -10.51 10.17
N ASN A 129 7.60 -9.99 8.98
CA ASN A 129 7.70 -10.81 7.79
C ASN A 129 9.06 -11.54 7.77
N PRO A 130 9.10 -12.87 7.82
CA PRO A 130 10.35 -13.64 7.87
C PRO A 130 11.19 -13.53 6.57
N ARG A 131 10.57 -13.11 5.45
CA ARG A 131 11.28 -12.91 4.17
C ARG A 131 12.11 -11.63 4.15
N TYR A 132 11.83 -10.68 5.01
CA TYR A 132 12.56 -9.41 5.08
C TYR A 132 13.76 -9.56 6.00
N THR A 133 14.91 -9.92 5.41
CA THR A 133 16.19 -10.11 6.07
C THR A 133 17.26 -9.20 5.48
N PHE A 134 18.37 -9.01 6.18
CA PHE A 134 19.51 -8.27 5.62
C PHE A 134 20.13 -8.98 4.41
N SER A 135 20.10 -10.32 4.37
CA SER A 135 20.62 -11.10 3.24
C SER A 135 19.83 -10.89 1.95
N ASN A 136 18.54 -10.61 2.06
CA ASN A 136 17.66 -10.37 0.90
C ASN A 136 17.56 -8.88 0.52
N PHE A 137 18.25 -8.00 1.28
CA PHE A 137 18.29 -6.58 1.01
C PHE A 137 19.45 -6.22 0.10
N ILE A 138 19.17 -5.68 -1.08
CA ILE A 138 20.21 -5.27 -2.02
C ILE A 138 20.75 -3.90 -1.64
N VAL A 139 22.04 -3.84 -1.35
CA VAL A 139 22.74 -2.62 -0.93
C VAL A 139 23.31 -1.90 -2.15
N GLY A 140 22.99 -0.63 -2.28
CA GLY A 140 23.54 0.28 -3.28
C GLY A 140 23.98 1.61 -2.68
N SER A 141 24.38 2.55 -3.53
CA SER A 141 24.80 3.89 -3.09
C SER A 141 23.67 4.62 -2.34
N ALA A 142 22.43 4.42 -2.78
CA ALA A 142 21.22 5.09 -2.33
C ALA A 142 20.70 4.65 -0.95
N ASN A 143 21.19 3.54 -0.38
CA ASN A 143 20.68 2.96 0.87
C ASN A 143 21.79 2.43 1.81
N ARG A 144 23.06 2.65 1.46
CA ARG A 144 24.21 2.12 2.21
C ARG A 144 24.23 2.56 3.66
N LEU A 145 23.97 3.85 3.92
CA LEU A 145 23.95 4.39 5.29
C LEU A 145 22.83 3.75 6.11
N ALA A 146 21.62 3.71 5.55
CA ALA A 146 20.45 3.14 6.21
C ALA A 146 20.63 1.65 6.50
N HIS A 147 21.22 0.88 5.56
CA HIS A 147 21.54 -0.53 5.77
C HIS A 147 22.58 -0.72 6.87
N ALA A 148 23.72 -0.01 6.83
CA ALA A 148 24.79 -0.13 7.82
C ALA A 148 24.32 0.25 9.23
N ALA A 149 23.53 1.33 9.35
CA ALA A 149 22.94 1.75 10.61
C ALA A 149 21.96 0.70 11.14
N SER A 150 21.11 0.15 10.28
CA SER A 150 20.14 -0.90 10.64
C SER A 150 20.84 -2.17 11.13
N LEU A 151 21.91 -2.58 10.47
CA LEU A 151 22.71 -3.73 10.88
C LEU A 151 23.38 -3.49 12.24
N SER A 152 23.98 -2.30 12.46
CA SER A 152 24.59 -1.92 13.74
C SER A 152 23.58 -1.93 14.89
N VAL A 153 22.36 -1.42 14.66
CA VAL A 153 21.26 -1.46 15.63
C VAL A 153 20.82 -2.89 15.92
N ALA A 154 20.73 -3.75 14.91
CA ALA A 154 20.35 -5.15 15.09
C ALA A 154 21.40 -5.95 15.87
N GLU A 155 22.68 -5.61 15.72
CA GLU A 155 23.79 -6.24 16.45
C GLU A 155 23.85 -5.80 17.92
N ARG A 156 23.62 -4.53 18.22
CA ARG A 156 23.70 -3.94 19.57
C ARG A 156 22.52 -3.03 19.87
N PRO A 157 21.32 -3.60 20.05
CA PRO A 157 20.12 -2.80 20.32
C PRO A 157 20.24 -1.99 21.61
N GLY A 158 19.90 -0.69 21.52
CA GLY A 158 19.98 0.28 22.62
C GLY A 158 21.32 1.00 22.76
N HIS A 159 22.37 0.55 22.06
CA HIS A 159 23.74 1.06 22.23
C HIS A 159 24.33 1.77 21.00
N ALA A 160 23.83 1.49 19.78
CA ALA A 160 24.43 2.07 18.58
C ALA A 160 23.80 3.44 18.25
N TYR A 161 22.63 3.43 17.68
CA TYR A 161 21.88 4.62 17.26
C TYR A 161 20.47 4.54 17.84
N ASN A 162 20.13 5.41 18.78
CA ASN A 162 18.82 5.37 19.45
C ASN A 162 18.23 6.78 19.63
N PRO A 163 17.15 7.12 18.93
CA PRO A 163 16.46 6.30 17.94
C PRO A 163 17.24 6.16 16.61
N LEU A 164 16.91 5.15 15.81
CA LEU A 164 17.23 5.10 14.39
C LEU A 164 15.99 5.57 13.62
N PHE A 165 16.14 6.63 12.82
CA PHE A 165 15.08 7.19 12.00
C PHE A 165 15.36 6.97 10.52
N LEU A 166 14.58 6.08 9.87
CA LEU A 166 14.69 5.76 8.45
C LEU A 166 13.68 6.58 7.67
N TYR A 167 14.12 7.38 6.70
CA TYR A 167 13.16 8.14 5.89
C TYR A 167 13.45 8.02 4.39
N GLY A 168 12.44 8.31 3.57
CA GLY A 168 12.55 8.29 2.13
C GLY A 168 11.21 7.99 1.45
N GLY A 169 11.13 8.15 0.17
CA GLY A 169 9.91 7.93 -0.61
C GLY A 169 9.24 6.57 -0.41
N VAL A 170 8.05 6.42 -0.94
CA VAL A 170 7.28 5.17 -0.85
C VAL A 170 8.00 4.07 -1.65
N GLY A 171 8.03 2.83 -1.10
CA GLY A 171 8.56 1.66 -1.82
C GLY A 171 10.08 1.60 -1.95
N LEU A 172 10.86 2.30 -1.12
CA LEU A 172 12.33 2.31 -1.15
C LEU A 172 12.99 1.29 -0.19
N GLY A 173 12.21 0.50 0.56
CA GLY A 173 12.74 -0.56 1.41
C GLY A 173 12.81 -0.24 2.92
N LYS A 174 12.24 0.88 3.40
CA LYS A 174 12.19 1.22 4.84
C LYS A 174 11.61 0.08 5.68
N THR A 175 10.41 -0.36 5.35
CA THR A 175 9.74 -1.48 6.03
C THR A 175 10.57 -2.76 5.97
N HIS A 176 11.27 -3.05 4.87
CA HIS A 176 12.16 -4.20 4.77
C HIS A 176 13.29 -4.13 5.81
N LEU A 177 13.98 -2.99 5.91
CA LEU A 177 15.06 -2.82 6.91
C LEU A 177 14.51 -2.92 8.35
N MET A 178 13.34 -2.37 8.64
CA MET A 178 12.72 -2.50 9.96
C MET A 178 12.44 -3.96 10.34
N HIS A 179 11.86 -4.73 9.41
CA HIS A 179 11.63 -6.16 9.63
C HIS A 179 12.95 -6.93 9.73
N ALA A 180 13.98 -6.58 8.92
CA ALA A 180 15.29 -7.20 8.99
C ALA A 180 15.95 -6.99 10.35
N ILE A 181 15.87 -5.76 10.91
CA ILE A 181 16.31 -5.47 12.29
C ILE A 181 15.60 -6.39 13.28
N GLY A 182 14.26 -6.43 13.23
CA GLY A 182 13.46 -7.24 14.14
C GLY A 182 13.79 -8.73 14.05
N ASN A 183 13.87 -9.28 12.85
CA ASN A 183 14.21 -10.69 12.59
C ASN A 183 15.61 -11.04 13.11
N GLN A 184 16.59 -10.17 12.85
CA GLN A 184 17.97 -10.37 13.32
C GLN A 184 18.08 -10.31 14.85
N VAL A 185 17.36 -9.36 15.49
CA VAL A 185 17.34 -9.26 16.96
C VAL A 185 16.70 -10.49 17.60
N ILE A 186 15.60 -10.99 17.07
CA ILE A 186 14.97 -12.22 17.58
C ILE A 186 15.88 -13.43 17.40
N ALA A 187 16.54 -13.55 16.26
CA ALA A 187 17.47 -14.65 15.99
C ALA A 187 18.68 -14.63 16.92
N ARG A 188 19.24 -13.43 17.19
CA ARG A 188 20.45 -13.29 18.03
C ARG A 188 20.14 -13.25 19.52
N TYR A 189 19.00 -12.71 19.90
CA TYR A 189 18.55 -12.50 21.28
C TYR A 189 17.12 -13.03 21.51
N PRO A 190 16.91 -14.35 21.59
CA PRO A 190 15.56 -14.96 21.65
C PRO A 190 14.69 -14.53 22.84
N ARG A 191 15.32 -13.97 23.89
CA ARG A 191 14.63 -13.48 25.09
C ARG A 191 14.15 -12.03 24.98
N LYS A 192 14.61 -11.28 23.96
CA LYS A 192 14.21 -9.89 23.78
C LYS A 192 12.81 -9.81 23.19
N ARG A 193 12.03 -8.91 23.73
CA ARG A 193 10.66 -8.63 23.27
C ARG A 193 10.74 -7.55 22.18
N VAL A 194 10.34 -7.92 20.98
CA VAL A 194 10.30 -7.05 19.80
C VAL A 194 8.85 -6.75 19.44
N VAL A 195 8.49 -5.49 19.29
CA VAL A 195 7.18 -5.06 18.83
C VAL A 195 7.34 -4.26 17.53
N TYR A 196 6.65 -4.72 16.49
CA TYR A 196 6.47 -4.00 15.24
C TYR A 196 5.01 -3.57 15.11
N ALA A 197 4.79 -2.31 14.81
CA ALA A 197 3.48 -1.76 14.51
C ALA A 197 3.60 -0.61 13.50
N THR A 198 2.56 -0.41 12.68
CA THR A 198 2.39 0.86 11.97
C THR A 198 1.87 1.92 12.96
N SER A 199 2.15 3.16 12.70
CA SER A 199 1.64 4.24 13.56
C SER A 199 0.10 4.32 13.59
N GLU A 200 -0.56 3.89 12.50
CA GLU A 200 -2.02 3.74 12.48
C GLU A 200 -2.49 2.65 13.45
N LYS A 201 -1.81 1.49 13.46
CA LYS A 201 -2.12 0.40 14.39
C LYS A 201 -1.92 0.84 15.84
N PHE A 202 -0.82 1.52 16.14
CA PHE A 202 -0.56 2.11 17.47
C PHE A 202 -1.71 3.04 17.87
N THR A 203 -2.13 3.95 16.99
CA THR A 203 -3.24 4.87 17.23
C THR A 203 -4.56 4.13 17.49
N ASN A 204 -4.89 3.15 16.68
CA ASN A 204 -6.15 2.41 16.80
C ASN A 204 -6.19 1.58 18.08
N GLU A 205 -5.08 0.94 18.45
CA GLU A 205 -4.96 0.20 19.72
C GLU A 205 -5.05 1.17 20.91
N PHE A 206 -4.46 2.36 20.84
CA PHE A 206 -4.57 3.39 21.88
C PHE A 206 -6.02 3.86 22.06
N ILE A 207 -6.71 4.23 20.97
CA ILE A 207 -8.10 4.66 21.03
C ILE A 207 -8.99 3.55 21.60
N THR A 208 -8.81 2.32 21.14
CA THR A 208 -9.59 1.16 21.62
C THR A 208 -9.34 0.92 23.11
N SER A 209 -8.10 1.06 23.57
CA SER A 209 -7.75 0.86 24.99
C SER A 209 -8.41 1.90 25.90
N ILE A 210 -8.54 3.15 25.44
CA ILE A 210 -9.27 4.22 26.17
C ILE A 210 -10.76 3.87 26.25
N GLN A 211 -11.36 3.50 25.11
CA GLN A 211 -12.78 3.14 25.05
C GLN A 211 -13.15 1.95 25.94
N GLN A 212 -12.22 1.01 26.09
CA GLN A 212 -12.41 -0.19 26.91
C GLN A 212 -11.94 -0.06 28.37
N GLY A 213 -11.36 1.09 28.74
CA GLY A 213 -10.77 1.27 30.08
C GLY A 213 -9.52 0.43 30.35
N LYS A 214 -8.79 0.00 29.28
CA LYS A 214 -7.61 -0.90 29.34
C LYS A 214 -6.32 -0.20 28.95
N ILE A 215 -6.18 1.05 29.33
CA ILE A 215 -4.99 1.84 28.95
C ILE A 215 -3.69 1.27 29.56
N ASP A 216 -3.76 0.64 30.72
CA ASP A 216 -2.60 0.05 31.39
C ASP A 216 -2.08 -1.19 30.64
N ASP A 217 -2.97 -1.98 30.05
CA ASP A 217 -2.60 -3.12 29.19
C ASP A 217 -1.87 -2.63 27.93
N PHE A 218 -2.38 -1.55 27.31
CA PHE A 218 -1.74 -0.90 26.19
C PHE A 218 -0.32 -0.40 26.55
N ARG A 219 -0.19 0.32 27.67
CA ARG A 219 1.09 0.81 28.17
C ARG A 219 2.03 -0.34 28.50
N ALA A 220 1.56 -1.40 29.14
CA ALA A 220 2.37 -2.57 29.43
C ALA A 220 2.89 -3.23 28.16
N ARG A 221 2.06 -3.29 27.09
CA ARG A 221 2.43 -3.87 25.81
C ARG A 221 3.53 -3.09 25.10
N TYR A 222 3.44 -1.75 25.07
CA TYR A 222 4.37 -0.90 24.32
C TYR A 222 5.56 -0.40 25.12
N ARG A 223 5.51 -0.39 26.46
CA ARG A 223 6.60 0.11 27.30
C ARG A 223 7.49 -1.00 27.89
N ARG A 224 6.99 -2.25 27.98
CA ARG A 224 7.76 -3.40 28.52
C ARG A 224 8.38 -4.24 27.40
N ILE A 225 9.13 -3.60 26.51
CA ILE A 225 9.74 -4.21 25.33
C ILE A 225 11.22 -3.86 25.25
N ASP A 226 11.97 -4.59 24.44
CA ASP A 226 13.41 -4.35 24.24
C ASP A 226 13.72 -3.64 22.91
N LEU A 227 12.81 -3.77 21.93
CA LEU A 227 12.91 -3.12 20.62
C LEU A 227 11.51 -2.70 20.16
N LEU A 228 11.34 -1.40 19.90
CA LEU A 228 10.16 -0.81 19.28
C LEU A 228 10.44 -0.45 17.83
N LEU A 229 9.64 -0.98 16.92
CA LEU A 229 9.67 -0.67 15.49
C LEU A 229 8.33 -0.03 15.12
N ILE A 230 8.32 1.28 14.81
CA ILE A 230 7.11 2.00 14.37
C ILE A 230 7.29 2.46 12.94
N ASP A 231 6.47 1.90 12.06
CA ASP A 231 6.46 2.21 10.64
C ASP A 231 5.50 3.36 10.33
N ASP A 232 5.90 4.20 9.38
CA ASP A 232 5.12 5.32 8.86
C ASP A 232 4.66 6.32 9.94
N ILE A 233 5.60 6.80 10.76
CA ILE A 233 5.33 7.67 11.92
C ILE A 233 4.61 8.98 11.54
N GLN A 234 4.67 9.43 10.28
CA GLN A 234 3.99 10.63 9.81
C GLN A 234 2.47 10.60 10.02
N PHE A 235 1.84 9.43 10.16
CA PHE A 235 0.39 9.33 10.37
C PHE A 235 -0.08 9.64 11.80
N ILE A 236 0.82 9.93 12.75
CA ILE A 236 0.43 10.48 14.06
C ILE A 236 0.36 12.01 14.04
N ALA A 237 0.85 12.67 12.99
CA ALA A 237 1.10 14.10 12.94
C ALA A 237 -0.13 14.96 13.32
N ASP A 238 -1.32 14.61 12.86
CA ASP A 238 -2.55 15.38 13.15
C ASP A 238 -3.33 14.88 14.39
N LYS A 239 -2.70 14.08 15.27
CA LYS A 239 -3.39 13.38 16.36
C LYS A 239 -2.75 13.70 17.72
N GLU A 240 -3.02 14.89 18.26
CA GLU A 240 -2.39 15.42 19.50
C GLU A 240 -2.34 14.38 20.65
N ARG A 241 -3.47 13.76 21.01
CA ARG A 241 -3.50 12.75 22.08
C ARG A 241 -2.64 11.52 21.80
N THR A 242 -2.53 11.12 20.54
CA THR A 242 -1.67 10.00 20.15
C THR A 242 -0.21 10.41 20.21
N GLN A 243 0.12 11.64 19.81
CA GLN A 243 1.48 12.19 19.94
C GLN A 243 1.91 12.25 21.40
N GLU A 244 1.03 12.68 22.29
CA GLU A 244 1.30 12.74 23.74
C GLU A 244 1.59 11.34 24.32
N GLU A 245 0.73 10.34 24.07
CA GLU A 245 0.96 8.96 24.56
C GLU A 245 2.21 8.34 23.92
N PHE A 246 2.47 8.63 22.64
CA PHE A 246 3.69 8.19 21.96
C PHE A 246 4.94 8.82 22.56
N PHE A 247 4.90 10.12 22.92
CA PHE A 247 6.00 10.80 23.59
C PHE A 247 6.34 10.14 24.94
N HIS A 248 5.35 9.83 25.75
CA HIS A 248 5.58 9.11 27.01
C HIS A 248 6.11 7.71 26.80
N THR A 249 5.60 6.98 25.80
CA THR A 249 6.07 5.65 25.43
C THR A 249 7.51 5.69 24.96
N PHE A 250 7.84 6.66 24.09
CA PHE A 250 9.21 6.87 23.59
C PHE A 250 10.19 7.12 24.75
N ASN A 251 9.87 8.07 25.64
CA ASN A 251 10.73 8.41 26.77
C ASN A 251 10.98 7.21 27.67
N THR A 252 9.94 6.45 28.05
CA THR A 252 10.07 5.27 28.89
C THR A 252 11.02 4.24 28.27
N ILE A 253 10.87 3.95 26.98
CA ILE A 253 11.71 2.96 26.25
C ILE A 253 13.15 3.48 26.15
N HIS A 254 13.33 4.75 25.82
CA HIS A 254 14.65 5.35 25.63
C HIS A 254 15.42 5.46 26.95
N GLU A 255 14.78 5.87 28.05
CA GLU A 255 15.37 5.98 29.39
C GLU A 255 15.77 4.60 29.94
N ASP A 256 15.02 3.55 29.61
CA ASP A 256 15.36 2.17 29.93
C ASP A 256 16.53 1.61 29.07
N GLY A 257 17.13 2.40 28.19
CA GLY A 257 18.19 1.96 27.28
C GLY A 257 17.72 0.94 26.24
N LYS A 258 16.43 0.90 25.95
CA LYS A 258 15.83 0.03 24.93
C LYS A 258 15.86 0.70 23.57
N GLN A 259 15.85 -0.11 22.50
CA GLN A 259 15.98 0.40 21.13
C GLN A 259 14.65 0.87 20.55
N ILE A 260 14.70 2.00 19.86
CA ILE A 260 13.60 2.54 19.05
C ILE A 260 14.07 2.69 17.61
N VAL A 261 13.25 2.23 16.66
CA VAL A 261 13.42 2.45 15.21
C VAL A 261 12.13 3.00 14.64
N LEU A 262 12.24 4.07 13.90
CA LEU A 262 11.11 4.77 13.30
C LEU A 262 11.29 4.83 11.78
N SER A 263 10.21 4.77 11.03
CA SER A 263 10.21 5.08 9.61
C SER A 263 9.26 6.22 9.26
N SER A 264 9.57 6.94 8.16
CA SER A 264 8.72 8.00 7.62
C SER A 264 8.91 8.15 6.11
N ASP A 265 7.96 8.77 5.44
CA ASP A 265 8.09 9.18 4.04
C ASP A 265 8.97 10.44 3.86
N ARG A 266 9.22 11.19 4.96
CA ARG A 266 9.97 12.46 5.00
C ARG A 266 10.75 12.62 6.29
N PRO A 267 11.80 13.50 6.32
CA PRO A 267 12.58 13.73 7.55
C PRO A 267 11.72 14.42 8.64
N PRO A 268 12.08 14.32 9.94
CA PRO A 268 11.30 14.86 11.04
C PRO A 268 10.93 16.34 10.89
N LYS A 269 11.83 17.15 10.36
CA LYS A 269 11.59 18.60 10.11
C LYS A 269 10.50 18.87 9.07
N ALA A 270 10.25 17.96 8.17
CA ALA A 270 9.24 18.09 7.12
C ALA A 270 7.85 17.56 7.51
N ILE A 271 7.70 17.01 8.71
CA ILE A 271 6.40 16.59 9.27
C ILE A 271 5.75 17.79 9.93
N LEU A 272 4.82 18.45 9.23
CA LEU A 272 4.33 19.80 9.57
C LEU A 272 3.64 19.90 10.93
N THR A 273 2.80 18.94 11.31
CA THR A 273 1.96 18.96 12.52
C THR A 273 2.53 18.09 13.64
N LEU A 274 3.81 17.72 13.55
CA LEU A 274 4.51 17.01 14.60
C LEU A 274 4.92 17.97 15.72
N GLU A 275 4.58 17.63 16.96
CA GLU A 275 4.98 18.40 18.13
C GLU A 275 6.51 18.55 18.22
N GLU A 276 6.98 19.72 18.59
CA GLU A 276 8.42 20.07 18.63
C GLU A 276 9.20 19.14 19.57
N ARG A 277 8.60 18.76 20.70
CA ARG A 277 9.20 17.79 21.63
C ARG A 277 9.43 16.40 21.02
N LEU A 278 8.51 15.90 20.19
CA LEU A 278 8.70 14.64 19.47
C LEU A 278 9.73 14.79 18.35
N ARG A 279 9.68 15.90 17.62
CA ARG A 279 10.66 16.21 16.56
C ARG A 279 12.07 16.19 17.11
N SER A 280 12.31 16.87 18.23
CA SER A 280 13.61 16.88 18.90
C SER A 280 14.06 15.48 19.31
N ARG A 281 13.15 14.62 19.78
CA ARG A 281 13.45 13.22 20.13
C ARG A 281 13.83 12.37 18.91
N PHE A 282 13.14 12.57 17.78
CA PHE A 282 13.45 11.84 16.55
C PHE A 282 14.80 12.24 15.95
N GLU A 283 15.22 13.48 16.17
CA GLU A 283 16.51 14.02 15.72
C GLU A 283 17.68 13.67 16.65
N TRP A 284 17.41 13.17 17.83
CA TRP A 284 18.47 12.86 18.82
C TRP A 284 19.41 11.74 18.41
N GLY A 285 18.89 10.74 17.68
CA GLY A 285 19.66 9.59 17.22
C GLY A 285 20.28 9.78 15.83
N LEU A 286 20.26 8.71 15.04
CA LEU A 286 20.70 8.74 13.65
C LEU A 286 19.51 8.83 12.70
N ILE A 287 19.53 9.81 11.81
CA ILE A 287 18.61 9.93 10.70
C ILE A 287 19.30 9.41 9.44
N ALA A 288 18.74 8.39 8.81
CA ALA A 288 19.27 7.78 7.60
C ALA A 288 18.23 7.80 6.47
N ASP A 289 18.64 8.30 5.33
CA ASP A 289 17.82 8.41 4.14
C ASP A 289 17.90 7.16 3.25
N LEU A 290 16.78 6.91 2.57
CA LEU A 290 16.70 5.98 1.46
C LEU A 290 16.21 6.75 0.23
N THR A 291 17.05 6.76 -0.81
CA THR A 291 16.73 7.43 -2.08
C THR A 291 16.46 6.40 -3.19
N ALA A 292 16.05 6.87 -4.36
CA ALA A 292 15.79 6.00 -5.50
C ALA A 292 17.08 5.28 -5.93
N PRO A 293 17.03 3.95 -6.15
CA PRO A 293 18.21 3.16 -6.53
C PRO A 293 18.71 3.54 -7.94
N ASP A 294 20.03 3.47 -8.13
CA ASP A 294 20.66 3.58 -9.45
C ASP A 294 20.30 2.36 -10.34
N LEU A 295 20.67 2.44 -11.62
CA LEU A 295 20.33 1.37 -12.59
C LEU A 295 20.91 0.03 -12.19
N GLU A 296 22.14 0.00 -11.70
CA GLU A 296 22.84 -1.23 -11.30
C GLU A 296 22.13 -1.90 -10.12
N THR A 297 21.77 -1.11 -9.12
CA THR A 297 20.99 -1.59 -7.96
C THR A 297 19.61 -2.10 -8.39
N ARG A 298 18.93 -1.43 -9.32
CA ARG A 298 17.63 -1.90 -9.85
C ARG A 298 17.76 -3.26 -10.56
N ILE A 299 18.81 -3.43 -11.38
CA ILE A 299 19.09 -4.70 -12.05
C ILE A 299 19.36 -5.80 -11.03
N ALA A 300 20.14 -5.51 -10.00
CA ALA A 300 20.46 -6.47 -8.94
C ALA A 300 19.20 -6.89 -8.16
N ILE A 301 18.30 -5.93 -7.84
CA ILE A 301 17.02 -6.21 -7.18
C ILE A 301 16.14 -7.12 -8.04
N LEU A 302 16.00 -6.82 -9.33
CA LEU A 302 15.19 -7.64 -10.24
C LEU A 302 15.74 -9.06 -10.39
N ARG A 303 17.07 -9.23 -10.47
CA ARG A 303 17.71 -10.55 -10.53
C ARG A 303 17.45 -11.35 -9.25
N ALA A 304 17.68 -10.74 -8.09
CA ALA A 304 17.42 -11.40 -6.82
C ALA A 304 15.95 -11.82 -6.68
N LYS A 305 15.01 -10.99 -7.14
CA LYS A 305 13.57 -11.33 -7.13
C LYS A 305 13.20 -12.42 -8.12
N ALA A 306 13.81 -12.44 -9.30
CA ALA A 306 13.63 -13.52 -10.27
C ALA A 306 14.14 -14.87 -9.74
N GLU A 307 15.31 -14.86 -9.09
CA GLU A 307 15.90 -16.03 -8.44
C GLU A 307 15.04 -16.54 -7.28
N GLU A 308 14.52 -15.64 -6.42
CA GLU A 308 13.60 -15.99 -5.33
C GLU A 308 12.31 -16.68 -5.88
N GLY A 309 11.81 -16.20 -7.02
CA GLY A 309 10.65 -16.77 -7.70
C GLY A 309 10.95 -18.01 -8.57
N ALA A 310 12.21 -18.44 -8.66
CA ALA A 310 12.69 -19.51 -9.57
C ALA A 310 12.24 -19.29 -11.05
N VAL A 311 12.17 -18.03 -11.47
CA VAL A 311 11.73 -17.64 -12.82
C VAL A 311 12.96 -17.39 -13.70
N PRO A 312 13.18 -18.14 -14.78
CA PRO A 312 14.26 -17.90 -15.72
C PRO A 312 13.95 -16.64 -16.55
N ILE A 313 14.68 -15.55 -16.29
CA ILE A 313 14.53 -14.29 -17.04
C ILE A 313 15.87 -13.94 -17.67
N ALA A 314 15.83 -13.62 -18.97
CA ALA A 314 17.00 -13.20 -19.71
C ALA A 314 17.50 -11.82 -19.24
N SER A 315 18.82 -11.62 -19.26
CA SER A 315 19.45 -10.39 -18.71
C SER A 315 19.01 -9.10 -19.43
N ASP A 316 18.70 -9.19 -20.72
CA ASP A 316 18.22 -8.08 -21.53
C ASP A 316 16.80 -7.63 -21.13
N VAL A 317 15.92 -8.55 -20.75
CA VAL A 317 14.58 -8.26 -20.21
C VAL A 317 14.69 -7.59 -18.84
N VAL A 318 15.57 -8.08 -17.96
CA VAL A 318 15.83 -7.46 -16.65
C VAL A 318 16.34 -6.02 -16.83
N GLU A 319 17.30 -5.82 -17.72
CA GLU A 319 17.83 -4.48 -18.01
C GLU A 319 16.76 -3.56 -18.61
N PHE A 320 15.93 -4.09 -19.51
CA PHE A 320 14.81 -3.32 -20.08
C PHE A 320 13.83 -2.85 -18.98
N ILE A 321 13.40 -3.73 -18.08
CA ILE A 321 12.51 -3.36 -16.98
C ILE A 321 13.18 -2.32 -16.07
N ALA A 322 14.46 -2.54 -15.69
CA ALA A 322 15.21 -1.64 -14.83
C ALA A 322 15.40 -0.23 -15.43
N ARG A 323 15.55 -0.11 -16.75
CA ARG A 323 15.65 1.18 -17.45
C ARG A 323 14.32 1.91 -17.55
N LYS A 324 13.22 1.15 -17.64
CA LYS A 324 11.87 1.73 -17.82
C LYS A 324 11.24 2.14 -16.50
N VAL A 325 11.42 1.36 -15.43
CA VAL A 325 10.83 1.64 -14.12
C VAL A 325 11.88 2.26 -13.20
N VAL A 326 11.81 3.58 -13.02
CA VAL A 326 12.80 4.36 -12.26
C VAL A 326 12.28 4.94 -10.95
N SER A 327 10.98 4.82 -10.69
CA SER A 327 10.29 5.50 -9.59
C SER A 327 10.62 4.93 -8.22
N ASN A 328 10.37 3.65 -8.00
CA ASN A 328 10.59 2.97 -6.72
C ASN A 328 10.66 1.44 -6.87
N ILE A 329 11.17 0.76 -5.83
CA ILE A 329 11.38 -0.69 -5.83
C ILE A 329 10.04 -1.46 -5.88
N ARG A 330 8.98 -0.94 -5.24
CA ARG A 330 7.66 -1.58 -5.25
C ARG A 330 7.06 -1.64 -6.66
N GLU A 331 7.20 -0.56 -7.44
CA GLU A 331 6.78 -0.54 -8.83
C GLU A 331 7.68 -1.42 -9.71
N LEU A 332 8.98 -1.47 -9.40
CA LEU A 332 9.94 -2.34 -10.09
C LEU A 332 9.59 -3.83 -9.90
N GLU A 333 9.34 -4.26 -8.67
CA GLU A 333 8.86 -5.62 -8.37
C GLU A 333 7.48 -5.90 -8.99
N GLY A 334 6.58 -4.92 -8.95
CA GLY A 334 5.27 -5.02 -9.58
C GLY A 334 5.34 -5.20 -11.10
N ALA A 335 6.27 -4.52 -11.77
CA ALA A 335 6.51 -4.67 -13.20
C ALA A 335 7.03 -6.07 -13.54
N LEU A 336 8.01 -6.58 -12.77
CA LEU A 336 8.52 -7.95 -12.92
C LEU A 336 7.41 -8.98 -12.75
N ASN A 337 6.67 -8.91 -11.64
CA ASN A 337 5.59 -9.84 -11.33
C ASN A 337 4.51 -9.87 -12.43
N ARG A 338 4.23 -8.72 -13.04
CA ARG A 338 3.27 -8.60 -14.11
C ARG A 338 3.76 -9.28 -15.40
N VAL A 339 5.02 -9.09 -15.77
CA VAL A 339 5.61 -9.76 -16.93
C VAL A 339 5.60 -11.28 -16.73
N VAL A 340 5.96 -11.76 -15.55
CA VAL A 340 5.93 -13.17 -15.16
C VAL A 340 4.51 -13.74 -15.23
N ALA A 341 3.53 -13.03 -14.69
CA ALA A 341 2.13 -13.46 -14.72
C ALA A 341 1.60 -13.59 -16.16
N PHE A 342 1.86 -12.61 -17.03
CA PHE A 342 1.45 -12.69 -18.44
C PHE A 342 2.13 -13.82 -19.19
N SER A 343 3.42 -14.03 -18.96
CA SER A 343 4.14 -15.20 -19.52
C SER A 343 3.49 -16.53 -19.11
N SER A 344 3.15 -16.66 -17.83
CA SER A 344 2.52 -17.86 -17.28
C SER A 344 1.12 -18.12 -17.86
N MET A 345 0.32 -17.05 -18.05
CA MET A 345 -1.04 -17.15 -18.62
C MET A 345 -1.03 -17.52 -20.11
N GLY A 346 -0.04 -17.01 -20.88
CA GLY A 346 0.06 -17.23 -22.31
C GLY A 346 0.93 -18.43 -22.71
N ALA A 347 1.54 -19.14 -21.74
CA ALA A 347 2.56 -20.17 -21.97
C ALA A 347 3.67 -19.71 -22.95
N THR A 348 3.98 -18.40 -22.92
CA THR A 348 4.96 -17.76 -23.80
C THR A 348 6.25 -17.47 -23.02
N ALA A 349 7.41 -17.64 -23.71
CA ALA A 349 8.68 -17.28 -23.09
C ALA A 349 8.73 -15.78 -22.73
N ILE A 350 9.43 -15.47 -21.64
CA ILE A 350 9.66 -14.07 -21.22
C ILE A 350 10.67 -13.46 -22.20
N SER A 351 10.18 -12.51 -23.03
CA SER A 351 10.99 -11.78 -24.02
C SER A 351 10.85 -10.29 -23.83
N ILE A 352 11.69 -9.51 -24.50
CA ILE A 352 11.61 -8.03 -24.50
C ILE A 352 10.27 -7.57 -25.09
N GLU A 353 9.79 -8.22 -26.17
CA GLU A 353 8.53 -7.89 -26.82
C GLU A 353 7.35 -8.07 -25.86
N LEU A 354 7.32 -9.19 -25.11
CA LEU A 354 6.32 -9.43 -24.07
C LEU A 354 6.41 -8.34 -22.99
N ALA A 355 7.62 -8.06 -22.50
CA ALA A 355 7.83 -7.02 -21.49
C ALA A 355 7.39 -5.63 -22.00
N GLN A 356 7.66 -5.30 -23.26
CA GLN A 356 7.21 -4.07 -23.89
C GLN A 356 5.68 -4.01 -23.98
N ALA A 357 5.03 -5.07 -24.44
CA ALA A 357 3.58 -5.12 -24.57
C ALA A 357 2.88 -4.98 -23.21
N VAL A 358 3.37 -5.71 -22.19
CA VAL A 358 2.80 -5.73 -20.84
C VAL A 358 3.04 -4.40 -20.13
N LEU A 359 4.24 -3.83 -20.24
CA LEU A 359 4.61 -2.60 -19.55
C LEU A 359 4.18 -1.34 -20.29
N SER A 360 3.94 -1.40 -21.62
CA SER A 360 3.38 -0.25 -22.35
C SER A 360 2.03 0.18 -21.77
N ASN A 361 1.19 -0.75 -21.37
CA ASN A 361 -0.09 -0.48 -20.72
C ASN A 361 0.04 0.06 -19.28
N VAL A 362 1.20 -0.10 -18.63
CA VAL A 362 1.49 0.34 -17.26
C VAL A 362 2.36 1.59 -17.24
N LEU A 363 3.31 1.62 -18.15
CA LEU A 363 4.15 2.80 -18.44
C LEU A 363 3.43 3.80 -19.35
N TYR A 364 2.25 3.45 -19.83
CA TYR A 364 1.26 4.43 -20.26
C TYR A 364 0.59 5.10 -19.03
N ASN A 365 1.41 5.45 -18.08
CA ASN A 365 1.38 6.81 -17.62
C ASN A 365 1.81 7.58 -18.86
N PRO A 366 0.93 8.31 -19.56
CA PRO A 366 1.39 9.24 -20.56
C PRO A 366 2.45 9.99 -19.79
N LYS A 367 3.71 10.05 -20.27
CA LYS A 367 4.77 10.88 -19.68
C LYS A 367 4.01 11.94 -18.95
N LYS A 368 4.16 12.12 -17.59
CA LYS A 368 3.66 13.35 -17.02
C LYS A 368 4.19 14.38 -17.98
N ARG A 369 3.41 14.71 -19.01
CA ARG A 369 3.70 15.85 -19.87
C ARG A 369 3.85 16.85 -18.80
N GLN A 370 5.00 17.49 -18.70
CA GLN A 370 5.22 18.46 -17.65
C GLN A 370 4.05 19.41 -17.81
N VAL A 371 2.99 19.13 -17.03
CA VAL A 371 1.79 19.94 -17.05
C VAL A 371 2.27 21.26 -16.53
N THR A 372 2.37 22.23 -17.43
CA THR A 372 2.84 23.55 -17.06
C THR A 372 1.67 24.39 -16.56
N PRO A 373 1.90 25.34 -15.64
CA PRO A 373 0.86 26.26 -15.20
C PRO A 373 0.13 26.95 -16.34
N GLU A 374 0.87 27.31 -17.41
CA GLU A 374 0.32 27.95 -18.61
C GLU A 374 -0.68 27.04 -19.34
N ARG A 375 -0.38 25.71 -19.43
CA ARG A 375 -1.32 24.73 -20.02
C ARG A 375 -2.59 24.63 -19.19
N ILE A 376 -2.47 24.56 -17.86
CA ILE A 376 -3.63 24.52 -16.96
C ILE A 376 -4.48 25.78 -17.12
N ALA A 377 -3.85 26.96 -17.15
CA ALA A 377 -4.56 28.22 -17.35
C ALA A 377 -5.35 28.23 -18.67
N ARG A 378 -4.73 27.72 -19.76
CA ARG A 378 -5.40 27.64 -21.08
C ARG A 378 -6.58 26.67 -21.07
N VAL A 379 -6.40 25.45 -20.55
CA VAL A 379 -7.47 24.45 -20.49
C VAL A 379 -8.66 24.94 -19.63
N VAL A 380 -8.39 25.58 -18.49
CA VAL A 380 -9.44 26.18 -17.66
C VAL A 380 -10.12 27.33 -18.36
N SER A 381 -9.36 28.18 -19.08
CA SER A 381 -9.89 29.27 -19.91
C SER A 381 -10.87 28.74 -20.97
N ASP A 382 -10.47 27.69 -21.68
CA ASP A 382 -11.29 27.08 -22.74
C ASP A 382 -12.54 26.40 -22.17
N TYR A 383 -12.39 25.62 -21.10
CA TYR A 383 -13.50 24.89 -20.48
C TYR A 383 -14.62 25.81 -19.94
N TYR A 384 -14.21 26.88 -19.23
CA TYR A 384 -15.18 27.85 -18.67
C TYR A 384 -15.50 28.99 -19.62
N SER A 385 -14.95 29.01 -20.83
CA SER A 385 -15.11 30.08 -21.81
C SER A 385 -14.76 31.48 -21.24
N VAL A 386 -13.72 31.54 -20.39
CA VAL A 386 -13.21 32.76 -19.77
C VAL A 386 -11.83 33.07 -20.36
N PRO A 387 -11.65 34.19 -21.09
CA PRO A 387 -10.38 34.55 -21.67
C PRO A 387 -9.22 34.60 -20.67
N ILE A 388 -8.02 34.21 -21.08
CA ILE A 388 -6.83 34.12 -20.17
C ILE A 388 -6.51 35.46 -19.53
N ASP A 389 -6.59 36.55 -20.25
CA ASP A 389 -6.41 37.92 -19.78
C ASP A 389 -7.43 38.30 -18.68
N VAL A 390 -8.64 37.76 -18.75
CA VAL A 390 -9.68 37.91 -17.73
C VAL A 390 -9.38 37.04 -16.50
N LEU A 391 -8.89 35.81 -16.71
CA LEU A 391 -8.44 34.94 -15.62
C LEU A 391 -7.26 35.57 -14.85
N GLN A 392 -6.33 36.17 -15.54
CA GLN A 392 -5.18 36.90 -14.97
C GLN A 392 -5.57 38.29 -14.45
N GLY A 393 -6.69 38.84 -14.93
CA GLY A 393 -7.17 40.17 -14.58
C GLY A 393 -7.68 40.31 -13.14
N GLN A 394 -8.12 41.53 -12.78
CA GLN A 394 -8.58 41.86 -11.39
C GLN A 394 -10.09 41.70 -11.20
N LYS A 395 -10.84 41.22 -12.21
CA LYS A 395 -12.30 41.03 -12.08
C LYS A 395 -12.64 40.08 -10.94
N ARG A 396 -13.70 40.43 -10.17
CA ARG A 396 -14.12 39.72 -8.94
C ARG A 396 -15.53 39.12 -9.03
N ASP A 397 -16.15 39.10 -10.20
CA ASP A 397 -17.44 38.42 -10.40
C ASP A 397 -17.29 36.90 -10.25
N LYS A 398 -18.39 36.25 -9.83
CA LYS A 398 -18.40 34.80 -9.53
C LYS A 398 -18.01 33.95 -10.75
N ALA A 399 -18.38 34.39 -11.96
CA ALA A 399 -18.09 33.68 -13.20
C ALA A 399 -16.59 33.65 -13.55
N THR A 400 -15.83 34.64 -13.07
CA THR A 400 -14.38 34.70 -13.26
C THR A 400 -13.60 34.16 -12.07
N VAL A 401 -14.07 34.39 -10.83
CA VAL A 401 -13.35 34.00 -9.63
C VAL A 401 -13.30 32.50 -9.44
N MET A 402 -14.40 31.79 -9.72
CA MET A 402 -14.48 30.34 -9.56
C MET A 402 -13.51 29.60 -10.49
N PRO A 403 -13.52 29.84 -11.81
CA PRO A 403 -12.52 29.25 -12.73
C PRO A 403 -11.08 29.56 -12.32
N ARG A 404 -10.80 30.77 -11.87
CA ARG A 404 -9.48 31.17 -11.40
C ARG A 404 -9.03 30.39 -10.16
N GLN A 405 -9.94 30.16 -9.20
CA GLN A 405 -9.65 29.37 -8.00
C GLN A 405 -9.42 27.89 -8.36
N ILE A 406 -10.18 27.35 -9.33
CA ILE A 406 -9.98 26.00 -9.85
C ILE A 406 -8.63 25.89 -10.57
N ALA A 407 -8.23 26.90 -11.35
CA ALA A 407 -6.90 26.92 -11.97
C ALA A 407 -5.78 26.90 -10.92
N MET A 408 -5.88 27.72 -9.85
CA MET A 408 -4.92 27.69 -8.73
C MET A 408 -4.84 26.32 -8.07
N PHE A 409 -5.97 25.71 -7.80
CA PHE A 409 -6.08 24.39 -7.21
C PHE A 409 -5.42 23.31 -8.10
N LEU A 410 -5.74 23.30 -9.40
CA LEU A 410 -5.17 22.34 -10.34
C LEU A 410 -3.66 22.56 -10.55
N MET A 411 -3.19 23.81 -10.65
CA MET A 411 -1.75 24.10 -10.70
C MET A 411 -1.02 23.57 -9.48
N ARG A 412 -1.60 23.72 -8.28
CA ARG A 412 -1.04 23.17 -7.03
C ARG A 412 -1.06 21.65 -6.99
N ALA A 413 -2.12 21.01 -7.50
CA ALA A 413 -2.31 19.56 -7.47
C ALA A 413 -1.51 18.82 -8.56
N GLU A 414 -1.36 19.40 -9.74
CA GLU A 414 -0.82 18.73 -10.92
C GLU A 414 0.62 19.17 -11.27
N THR A 415 1.16 20.18 -10.56
CA THR A 415 2.53 20.67 -10.80
C THR A 415 3.31 20.82 -9.50
N ASP A 416 4.64 20.79 -9.59
CA ASP A 416 5.55 21.00 -8.45
C ASP A 416 5.92 22.49 -8.24
N VAL A 417 5.16 23.42 -8.83
CA VAL A 417 5.49 24.85 -8.75
C VAL A 417 5.09 25.47 -7.40
N SER A 418 5.86 26.44 -6.95
CA SER A 418 5.58 27.15 -5.69
C SER A 418 4.32 28.03 -5.78
N LEU A 419 3.68 28.28 -4.63
CA LEU A 419 2.50 29.16 -4.55
C LEU A 419 2.78 30.57 -5.10
N LEU A 420 4.00 31.09 -4.94
CA LEU A 420 4.43 32.36 -5.52
C LEU A 420 4.37 32.32 -7.06
N ARG A 421 4.85 31.25 -7.67
CA ARG A 421 4.83 31.10 -9.14
C ARG A 421 3.41 30.91 -9.68
N ILE A 422 2.55 30.18 -8.95
CA ILE A 422 1.11 30.05 -9.28
C ILE A 422 0.46 31.44 -9.24
N GLY A 423 0.74 32.23 -8.20
CA GLY A 423 0.24 33.58 -8.10
C GLY A 423 0.71 34.49 -9.21
N ALA A 424 1.98 34.43 -9.60
CA ALA A 424 2.56 35.17 -10.70
C ALA A 424 1.88 34.85 -12.03
N GLU A 425 1.64 33.55 -12.33
CA GLU A 425 0.97 33.08 -13.55
C GLU A 425 -0.48 33.61 -13.69
N LEU A 426 -1.18 33.76 -12.57
CA LEU A 426 -2.56 34.23 -12.55
C LEU A 426 -2.70 35.71 -12.19
N GLY A 427 -1.78 36.56 -12.65
CA GLY A 427 -1.86 38.02 -12.56
C GLY A 427 -1.24 38.64 -11.33
N GLY A 428 -0.12 38.06 -10.82
CA GLY A 428 0.68 38.61 -9.73
C GLY A 428 0.00 38.54 -8.37
N ARG A 429 -0.76 37.48 -8.10
CA ARG A 429 -1.47 37.30 -6.84
C ARG A 429 -0.54 36.82 -5.73
N ASP A 430 -0.81 37.29 -4.51
CA ASP A 430 -0.07 36.87 -3.33
C ASP A 430 -0.28 35.35 -3.04
N HIS A 431 0.75 34.70 -2.50
CA HIS A 431 0.74 33.30 -2.15
C HIS A 431 -0.37 32.92 -1.15
N SER A 432 -0.74 33.85 -0.24
CA SER A 432 -1.85 33.66 0.70
C SER A 432 -3.20 33.57 -0.03
N THR A 433 -3.39 34.36 -1.09
CA THR A 433 -4.59 34.28 -1.96
C THR A 433 -4.67 32.93 -2.68
N VAL A 434 -3.53 32.42 -3.17
CA VAL A 434 -3.47 31.11 -3.81
C VAL A 434 -3.78 30.00 -2.80
N LEU A 435 -3.18 30.05 -1.63
CA LEU A 435 -3.44 29.07 -0.56
C LEU A 435 -4.91 29.04 -0.16
N HIS A 436 -5.50 30.21 0.09
CA HIS A 436 -6.92 30.31 0.45
C HIS A 436 -7.85 29.79 -0.66
N ALA A 437 -7.51 30.02 -1.93
CA ALA A 437 -8.26 29.49 -3.08
C ALA A 437 -8.17 27.95 -3.13
N CYS A 438 -6.99 27.37 -2.92
CA CYS A 438 -6.80 25.94 -2.86
C CYS A 438 -7.60 25.29 -1.73
N ASP A 439 -7.54 25.87 -0.52
CA ASP A 439 -8.27 25.36 0.65
C ASP A 439 -9.79 25.45 0.47
N LYS A 440 -10.26 26.51 -0.17
CA LYS A 440 -11.67 26.68 -0.48
C LYS A 440 -12.16 25.61 -1.45
N ILE A 441 -11.48 25.46 -2.60
CA ILE A 441 -11.86 24.45 -3.60
C ILE A 441 -11.77 23.05 -3.02
N ASN A 442 -10.76 22.73 -2.25
CA ASN A 442 -10.61 21.43 -1.60
C ASN A 442 -11.80 21.09 -0.68
N ARG A 443 -12.29 22.07 0.09
CA ARG A 443 -13.50 21.89 0.93
C ARG A 443 -14.76 21.74 0.08
N GLU A 444 -14.92 22.56 -0.96
CA GLU A 444 -16.10 22.51 -1.82
C GLU A 444 -16.19 21.20 -2.62
N VAL A 445 -15.07 20.68 -3.12
CA VAL A 445 -14.99 19.37 -3.81
C VAL A 445 -15.40 18.20 -2.90
N ALA A 446 -15.20 18.30 -1.59
CA ALA A 446 -15.61 17.26 -0.64
C ALA A 446 -17.13 17.15 -0.50
N VAL A 447 -17.90 18.25 -0.77
CA VAL A 447 -19.35 18.36 -0.48
C VAL A 447 -20.18 18.51 -1.75
N ASN A 448 -19.57 18.95 -2.87
CA ASN A 448 -20.27 19.27 -4.12
C ASN A 448 -19.86 18.31 -5.26
N ASP A 449 -20.76 17.39 -5.61
CA ASP A 449 -20.54 16.37 -6.64
C ASP A 449 -20.45 16.95 -8.07
N ASP A 450 -21.13 18.07 -8.34
CA ASP A 450 -21.07 18.75 -9.65
C ASP A 450 -19.69 19.35 -9.85
N LEU A 451 -19.18 20.09 -8.85
CA LEU A 451 -17.82 20.63 -8.89
C LEU A 451 -16.76 19.54 -9.01
N ARG A 452 -16.97 18.40 -8.35
CA ARG A 452 -16.07 17.24 -8.47
C ARG A 452 -16.01 16.71 -9.90
N ARG A 453 -17.16 16.62 -10.58
CA ARG A 453 -17.25 16.20 -11.99
C ARG A 453 -16.62 17.22 -12.94
N GLU A 454 -16.84 18.52 -12.71
CA GLU A 454 -16.20 19.57 -13.50
C GLU A 454 -14.67 19.52 -13.40
N ILE A 455 -14.12 19.40 -12.19
CA ILE A 455 -12.68 19.30 -11.97
C ILE A 455 -12.11 18.03 -12.61
N ALA A 456 -12.83 16.91 -12.55
CA ALA A 456 -12.42 15.67 -13.22
C ALA A 456 -12.37 15.84 -14.74
N ALA A 457 -13.38 16.48 -15.34
CA ALA A 457 -13.41 16.76 -16.76
C ALA A 457 -12.27 17.71 -17.21
N VAL A 458 -12.02 18.78 -16.45
CA VAL A 458 -10.90 19.68 -16.71
C VAL A 458 -9.56 18.94 -16.60
N ARG A 459 -9.41 18.05 -15.61
CA ARG A 459 -8.22 17.23 -15.43
C ARG A 459 -7.99 16.30 -16.63
N GLU A 460 -9.02 15.65 -17.15
CA GLU A 460 -8.91 14.86 -18.39
C GLU A 460 -8.43 15.70 -19.59
N LEU A 461 -8.95 16.91 -19.75
CA LEU A 461 -8.52 17.83 -20.83
C LEU A 461 -7.09 18.32 -20.66
N ILE A 462 -6.59 18.49 -19.44
CA ILE A 462 -5.19 18.85 -19.18
C ILE A 462 -4.24 17.76 -19.71
N TYR A 463 -4.64 16.50 -19.62
CA TYR A 463 -3.88 15.33 -20.06
C TYR A 463 -4.25 14.83 -21.47
N ALA A 464 -5.34 15.31 -22.05
CA ALA A 464 -5.69 15.06 -23.46
C ALA A 464 -4.67 15.71 -24.40
N ASP A 465 -4.50 15.14 -25.62
CA ASP A 465 -3.53 15.59 -26.62
C ASP A 465 -3.80 16.98 -27.19
#